data_35730ec9ab9ad6840586c793ac0dac78
#
_entry.id   35730ec9ab9ad6840586c793ac0dac78
#
_cell.length_a   1.000
_cell.length_b   1.000
_cell.length_c   1.000
_cell.angle_alpha   90.00
_cell.angle_beta   90.00
_cell.angle_gamma   90.00
#
_symmetry.space_group_name_H-M   'P 1'
#
loop_
_entity.id
_entity.type
_entity.pdbx_description
1 polymer ?
#
loop_
_entity_poly.entity_id
_entity_poly.type
_entity_poly.pdbx_seq_one_letter_code
_entity_poly.pdbx_strand_id
1 'polypeptide(L)'
;VSQQPGGPQGVGSTAVGASGADTPVICLPGNPVSVFTTFHMYVAGVLAVMSGLVAPEHGATTPSAITARARVGWDSPRGKTQFIPLCFVDEAGERADDVLSYDRRGGEAWVAPVHPLGSKSHLVASLARARAVGVVPPECEAVTPGQELAVVPLVG
;
A
#
# COMPACT_ATOMS: atom_id res chain seq x y z
N VAL A 1 -11.32 5.68 10.28
CA VAL A 1 -10.81 4.37 9.82
C VAL A 1 -9.76 3.87 10.80
N SER A 2 -9.86 2.61 11.22
CA SER A 2 -8.90 2.00 12.16
C SER A 2 -7.67 1.47 11.42
N GLN A 3 -6.84 2.39 10.95
CA GLN A 3 -5.62 2.07 10.20
C GLN A 3 -4.44 2.97 10.61
N GLN A 4 -3.21 2.55 10.27
CA GLN A 4 -1.98 3.31 10.45
C GLN A 4 -0.99 2.98 9.30
N PRO A 5 -0.38 4.01 8.65
CA PRO A 5 -0.67 5.43 8.76
C PRO A 5 -2.00 5.81 8.09
N GLY A 6 -2.43 7.07 8.24
CA GLY A 6 -3.52 7.64 7.45
C GLY A 6 -4.94 7.45 8.01
N GLY A 7 -5.12 7.46 9.34
CA GLY A 7 -6.44 7.37 9.96
C GLY A 7 -7.46 8.43 9.50
N PRO A 8 -7.15 9.74 9.51
CA PRO A 8 -8.08 10.76 9.06
C PRO A 8 -8.14 10.83 7.54
N GLN A 9 -9.33 10.57 6.98
CA GLN A 9 -9.64 10.63 5.55
C GLN A 9 -11.06 11.16 5.37
N GLY A 10 -11.35 11.76 4.23
CA GLY A 10 -12.67 12.21 3.86
C GLY A 10 -12.99 11.92 2.40
N VAL A 11 -14.24 11.58 2.12
CA VAL A 11 -14.74 11.38 0.76
C VAL A 11 -16.02 12.20 0.63
N GLY A 12 -16.15 12.91 -0.48
CA GLY A 12 -17.33 13.71 -0.80
C GLY A 12 -17.43 13.96 -2.29
N SER A 13 -18.40 14.75 -2.68
CA SER A 13 -18.53 15.26 -4.05
C SER A 13 -18.89 16.73 -4.04
N THR A 14 -18.58 17.42 -5.12
CA THR A 14 -18.97 18.81 -5.34
C THR A 14 -19.41 18.99 -6.78
N ALA A 15 -20.47 19.78 -6.98
CA ALA A 15 -20.89 20.19 -8.32
C ALA A 15 -19.90 21.23 -8.85
N VAL A 16 -19.28 20.95 -10.00
CA VAL A 16 -18.31 21.85 -10.64
C VAL A 16 -18.77 22.18 -12.04
N GLY A 17 -18.78 23.48 -12.34
CA GLY A 17 -19.09 24.02 -13.66
C GLY A 17 -20.58 24.08 -14.01
N ALA A 18 -20.88 24.62 -15.20
CA ALA A 18 -22.25 24.83 -15.70
C ALA A 18 -23.00 23.50 -15.99
N SER A 19 -22.32 22.40 -16.11
CA SER A 19 -22.91 21.07 -16.38
C SER A 19 -23.56 20.43 -15.16
N GLY A 20 -23.28 20.95 -13.93
CA GLY A 20 -23.77 20.35 -12.68
C GLY A 20 -23.28 18.93 -12.42
N ALA A 21 -22.26 18.48 -13.14
CA ALA A 21 -21.69 17.14 -12.92
C ALA A 21 -20.98 17.07 -11.57
N ASP A 22 -21.28 16.04 -10.79
CA ASP A 22 -20.61 15.78 -9.52
C ASP A 22 -19.16 15.37 -9.74
N THR A 23 -18.26 16.08 -9.09
CA THR A 23 -16.84 15.75 -9.08
C THR A 23 -16.49 15.11 -7.73
N PRO A 24 -15.93 13.88 -7.72
CA PRO A 24 -15.51 13.25 -6.48
C PRO A 24 -14.33 13.99 -5.85
N VAL A 25 -14.38 14.16 -4.54
CA VAL A 25 -13.32 14.78 -3.73
C VAL A 25 -12.85 13.78 -2.70
N ILE A 26 -11.56 13.46 -2.72
CA ILE A 26 -10.93 12.55 -1.75
C ILE A 26 -9.88 13.33 -0.98
N CYS A 27 -10.10 13.49 0.33
CA CYS A 27 -9.17 14.16 1.22
C CYS A 27 -8.22 13.12 1.82
N LEU A 28 -6.92 13.32 1.61
CA LEU A 28 -5.87 12.47 2.17
C LEU A 28 -5.24 13.13 3.40
N PRO A 29 -4.62 12.33 4.30
CA PRO A 29 -3.88 12.86 5.44
C PRO A 29 -2.72 13.74 4.98
N GLY A 30 -2.38 14.79 5.76
CA GLY A 30 -1.29 15.71 5.38
C GLY A 30 0.13 15.15 5.54
N ASN A 31 0.30 14.00 6.16
CA ASN A 31 1.59 13.36 6.34
C ASN A 31 2.04 12.62 5.05
N PRO A 32 3.25 12.85 4.53
CA PRO A 32 3.68 12.28 3.25
C PRO A 32 3.62 10.75 3.16
N VAL A 33 4.03 10.03 4.21
CA VAL A 33 3.95 8.56 4.23
C VAL A 33 2.49 8.09 4.24
N SER A 34 1.63 8.82 4.96
CA SER A 34 0.20 8.55 4.99
C SER A 34 -0.45 8.83 3.63
N VAL A 35 -0.10 9.94 2.98
CA VAL A 35 -0.57 10.26 1.61
C VAL A 35 -0.17 9.15 0.65
N PHE A 36 1.09 8.74 0.67
CA PHE A 36 1.61 7.70 -0.20
C PHE A 36 0.82 6.39 -0.05
N THR A 37 0.68 5.89 1.16
CA THR A 37 -0.03 4.61 1.41
C THR A 37 -1.51 4.71 1.08
N THR A 38 -2.20 5.78 1.50
CA THR A 38 -3.63 5.94 1.26
C THR A 38 -3.94 6.22 -0.22
N PHE A 39 -3.05 6.91 -0.94
CA PHE A 39 -3.17 7.08 -2.38
C PHE A 39 -3.17 5.71 -3.08
N HIS A 40 -2.17 4.89 -2.84
CA HIS A 40 -2.06 3.58 -3.49
C HIS A 40 -3.16 2.60 -3.07
N MET A 41 -3.61 2.66 -1.81
CA MET A 41 -4.63 1.75 -1.31
C MET A 41 -6.06 2.14 -1.73
N TYR A 42 -6.34 3.43 -1.96
CA TYR A 42 -7.71 3.89 -2.21
C TYR A 42 -7.87 4.72 -3.49
N VAL A 43 -7.02 5.73 -3.70
CA VAL A 43 -7.21 6.69 -4.80
C VAL A 43 -6.84 6.09 -6.14
N ALA A 44 -5.75 5.34 -6.21
CA ALA A 44 -5.28 4.73 -7.47
C ALA A 44 -6.34 3.84 -8.12
N GLY A 45 -7.08 3.07 -7.30
CA GLY A 45 -8.18 2.24 -7.79
C GLY A 45 -9.35 3.08 -8.35
N VAL A 46 -9.72 4.17 -7.66
CA VAL A 46 -10.76 5.10 -8.15
C VAL A 46 -10.36 5.70 -9.50
N LEU A 47 -9.10 6.13 -9.62
CA LEU A 47 -8.57 6.67 -10.87
C LEU A 47 -8.56 5.63 -11.99
N ALA A 48 -8.25 4.37 -11.70
CA ALA A 48 -8.27 3.28 -12.67
C ALA A 48 -9.69 3.04 -13.23
N VAL A 49 -10.70 3.07 -12.37
CA VAL A 49 -12.12 2.98 -12.80
C VAL A 49 -12.51 4.21 -13.63
N MET A 50 -12.21 5.41 -13.16
CA MET A 50 -12.53 6.66 -13.88
C MET A 50 -11.85 6.76 -15.24
N SER A 51 -10.67 6.16 -15.39
CA SER A 51 -9.93 6.10 -16.66
C SER A 51 -10.38 4.96 -17.58
N GLY A 52 -11.36 4.15 -17.16
CA GLY A 52 -11.82 2.99 -17.93
C GLY A 52 -10.83 1.81 -17.99
N LEU A 53 -9.78 1.83 -17.16
CA LEU A 53 -8.81 0.74 -17.07
C LEU A 53 -9.37 -0.49 -16.36
N VAL A 54 -10.36 -0.29 -15.51
CA VAL A 54 -11.05 -1.34 -14.75
C VAL A 54 -12.55 -1.11 -14.86
N ALA A 55 -13.31 -2.17 -15.11
CA ALA A 55 -14.75 -2.09 -15.21
C ALA A 55 -15.40 -1.87 -13.83
N PRO A 56 -16.39 -0.96 -13.71
CA PRO A 56 -17.04 -0.63 -12.43
C PRO A 56 -17.76 -1.80 -11.77
N GLU A 57 -18.28 -2.75 -12.54
CA GLU A 57 -19.00 -3.94 -12.06
C GLU A 57 -18.13 -4.91 -11.25
N HIS A 58 -16.83 -4.83 -11.36
CA HIS A 58 -15.92 -5.61 -10.54
C HIS A 58 -15.74 -5.04 -9.13
N GLY A 59 -16.41 -3.94 -8.82
CA GLY A 59 -16.75 -3.41 -7.48
C GLY A 59 -15.59 -3.11 -6.55
N ALA A 60 -14.43 -3.61 -6.80
CA ALA A 60 -13.33 -3.46 -5.88
C ALA A 60 -12.14 -2.86 -6.60
N THR A 61 -11.94 -1.66 -6.32
CA THR A 61 -10.72 -0.93 -6.54
C THR A 61 -9.60 -1.34 -5.55
N THR A 62 -9.74 -2.50 -4.90
CA THR A 62 -8.65 -3.03 -4.11
C THR A 62 -7.58 -3.51 -5.08
N PRO A 63 -6.39 -2.92 -5.06
CA PRO A 63 -5.29 -3.38 -5.89
C PRO A 63 -5.07 -4.88 -5.68
N SER A 64 -4.75 -5.61 -6.74
CA SER A 64 -4.51 -7.05 -6.65
C SER A 64 -3.38 -7.31 -5.65
N ALA A 65 -3.72 -7.93 -4.53
CA ALA A 65 -2.73 -8.31 -3.54
C ALA A 65 -2.09 -9.65 -3.93
N ILE A 66 -0.81 -9.76 -3.70
CA ILE A 66 -0.06 -11.02 -3.76
C ILE A 66 0.31 -11.45 -2.35
N THR A 67 0.65 -12.71 -2.17
CA THR A 67 1.26 -13.18 -0.92
C THR A 67 2.78 -13.07 -1.02
N ALA A 68 3.40 -12.50 0.02
CA ALA A 68 4.85 -12.44 0.16
C ALA A 68 5.27 -12.76 1.60
N ARG A 69 6.54 -13.16 1.80
CA ARG A 69 7.09 -13.45 3.11
C ARG A 69 7.93 -12.29 3.65
N ALA A 70 7.78 -12.01 4.92
CA ALA A 70 8.61 -11.03 5.61
C ALA A 70 10.05 -11.54 5.76
N ARG A 71 11.04 -10.80 5.28
CA ARG A 71 12.45 -11.15 5.46
C ARG A 71 12.98 -10.82 6.84
N VAL A 72 12.45 -9.77 7.44
CA VAL A 72 12.77 -9.30 8.79
C VAL A 72 11.49 -9.09 9.58
N GLY A 73 11.58 -9.06 10.90
CA GLY A 73 10.44 -8.75 11.75
C GLY A 73 10.31 -7.26 12.02
N TRP A 74 9.09 -6.81 12.37
CA TRP A 74 8.79 -5.46 12.84
C TRP A 74 7.53 -5.41 13.68
N ASP A 75 7.40 -4.39 14.52
CA ASP A 75 6.21 -4.17 15.34
C ASP A 75 5.05 -3.59 14.51
N SER A 76 3.84 -4.04 14.79
CA SER A 76 2.62 -3.52 14.20
C SER A 76 1.74 -2.84 15.27
N PRO A 77 1.05 -1.75 14.93
CA PRO A 77 0.22 -1.03 15.89
C PRO A 77 -1.00 -1.87 16.29
N ARG A 78 -1.15 -2.09 17.59
CA ARG A 78 -2.25 -2.87 18.16
C ARG A 78 -3.63 -2.31 17.77
N GLY A 79 -4.54 -3.19 17.34
CA GLY A 79 -5.93 -2.86 17.03
C GLY A 79 -6.13 -1.97 15.79
N LYS A 80 -5.10 -1.85 14.94
CA LYS A 80 -5.16 -1.08 13.69
C LYS A 80 -4.58 -1.88 12.55
N THR A 81 -5.22 -1.84 11.40
CA THR A 81 -4.59 -2.33 10.16
C THR A 81 -3.37 -1.47 9.85
N GLN A 82 -2.20 -2.08 9.75
CA GLN A 82 -0.99 -1.37 9.33
C GLN A 82 -0.81 -1.46 7.82
N PHE A 83 -0.63 -0.31 7.18
CA PHE A 83 -0.15 -0.20 5.81
C PHE A 83 1.32 0.22 5.84
N ILE A 84 2.21 -0.64 5.41
CA ILE A 84 3.65 -0.41 5.49
C ILE A 84 4.30 -0.42 4.10
N PRO A 85 5.06 0.63 3.72
CA PRO A 85 5.84 0.61 2.49
C PRO A 85 6.94 -0.44 2.56
N LEU A 86 6.96 -1.33 1.56
CA LEU A 86 7.88 -2.46 1.44
C LEU A 86 8.70 -2.38 0.15
N CYS A 87 9.88 -2.97 0.18
CA CYS A 87 10.65 -3.31 -1.01
C CYS A 87 10.74 -4.84 -1.14
N PHE A 88 10.86 -5.33 -2.37
CA PHE A 88 11.20 -6.72 -2.61
C PHE A 88 12.68 -6.96 -2.33
N VAL A 89 12.98 -8.13 -1.79
CA VAL A 89 14.34 -8.57 -1.47
C VAL A 89 14.53 -10.01 -1.94
N ASP A 90 15.76 -10.41 -2.16
CA ASP A 90 16.12 -11.80 -2.44
C ASP A 90 16.30 -12.61 -1.15
N GLU A 91 16.65 -13.88 -1.28
CA GLU A 91 16.93 -14.78 -0.14
C GLU A 91 18.11 -14.31 0.71
N ALA A 92 19.06 -13.58 0.14
CA ALA A 92 20.17 -13.01 0.89
C ALA A 92 19.78 -11.71 1.62
N GLY A 93 18.58 -11.17 1.33
CA GLY A 93 18.08 -9.90 1.88
C GLY A 93 18.55 -8.68 1.08
N GLU A 94 19.20 -8.89 -0.06
CA GLU A 94 19.55 -7.83 -1.00
C GLU A 94 18.30 -7.38 -1.77
N ARG A 95 18.28 -6.12 -2.17
CA ARG A 95 17.11 -5.54 -2.85
C ARG A 95 16.93 -6.13 -4.24
N ALA A 96 15.70 -6.54 -4.53
CA ALA A 96 15.27 -6.87 -5.88
C ALA A 96 14.50 -5.68 -6.46
N ASP A 97 14.94 -5.18 -7.59
CA ASP A 97 14.39 -3.95 -8.19
C ASP A 97 13.05 -4.17 -8.91
N ASP A 98 12.61 -5.43 -9.13
CA ASP A 98 11.43 -5.73 -9.93
C ASP A 98 10.60 -6.89 -9.37
N VAL A 99 9.29 -6.63 -9.12
CA VAL A 99 8.26 -7.63 -8.79
C VAL A 99 8.16 -8.71 -9.86
N LEU A 100 8.26 -8.32 -11.12
CA LEU A 100 8.15 -9.21 -12.28
C LEU A 100 9.27 -10.26 -12.34
N SER A 101 10.38 -10.02 -11.64
CA SER A 101 11.47 -10.99 -11.55
C SER A 101 11.11 -12.20 -10.68
N TYR A 102 10.20 -12.03 -9.71
CA TYR A 102 9.71 -13.11 -8.85
C TYR A 102 8.63 -13.95 -9.53
N ASP A 103 7.66 -13.29 -10.15
CA ASP A 103 6.55 -13.97 -10.83
C ASP A 103 7.06 -14.86 -12.00
N ARG A 104 8.08 -14.41 -12.73
CA ARG A 104 8.68 -15.17 -13.84
C ARG A 104 9.50 -16.39 -13.40
N ARG A 105 9.94 -16.45 -12.14
CA ARG A 105 10.78 -17.56 -11.63
C ARG A 105 10.00 -18.60 -10.85
N GLY A 106 8.69 -18.36 -10.59
CA GLY A 106 7.85 -19.26 -9.78
C GLY A 106 8.33 -19.41 -8.32
N GLY A 107 9.10 -18.43 -7.84
CA GLY A 107 9.64 -18.41 -6.48
C GLY A 107 8.74 -17.67 -5.49
N GLU A 108 8.97 -17.90 -4.19
CA GLU A 108 8.33 -17.12 -3.14
C GLU A 108 8.83 -15.68 -3.17
N ALA A 109 7.90 -14.70 -3.10
CA ALA A 109 8.24 -13.30 -2.97
C ALA A 109 8.65 -12.97 -1.53
N TRP A 110 9.78 -12.32 -1.36
CA TRP A 110 10.25 -11.84 -0.06
C TRP A 110 10.21 -10.32 -0.02
N VAL A 111 9.81 -9.78 1.14
CA VAL A 111 9.68 -8.33 1.34
C VAL A 111 10.32 -7.89 2.65
N ALA A 112 10.76 -6.63 2.67
CA ALA A 112 11.25 -5.98 3.87
C ALA A 112 10.73 -4.52 3.91
N PRO A 113 10.58 -3.93 5.12
CA PRO A 113 10.30 -2.50 5.24
C PRO A 113 11.36 -1.66 4.54
N VAL A 114 10.93 -0.62 3.81
CA VAL A 114 11.87 0.31 3.13
C VAL A 114 12.78 1.06 4.10
N HIS A 115 12.42 1.05 5.38
CA HIS A 115 13.23 1.62 6.46
C HIS A 115 13.13 0.76 7.74
N PRO A 116 14.23 0.53 8.49
CA PRO A 116 14.24 -0.27 9.73
C PRO A 116 13.27 0.22 10.81
N LEU A 117 12.95 1.53 10.83
CA LEU A 117 12.00 2.13 11.77
C LEU A 117 10.53 2.01 11.30
N GLY A 118 10.25 1.22 10.28
CA GLY A 118 8.90 1.00 9.75
C GLY A 118 8.32 2.22 9.02
N SER A 119 7.04 2.51 9.25
CA SER A 119 6.26 3.54 8.54
C SER A 119 6.22 4.90 9.25
N LYS A 120 7.28 5.31 9.94
CA LYS A 120 7.33 6.61 10.62
C LYS A 120 7.26 7.76 9.62
N SER A 121 6.51 8.79 10.00
CA SER A 121 6.09 9.89 9.12
C SER A 121 7.18 10.77 8.51
N HIS A 122 8.37 10.79 9.09
CA HIS A 122 9.50 11.60 8.63
C HIS A 122 10.42 10.89 7.63
N LEU A 123 10.07 9.65 7.23
CA LEU A 123 10.92 8.81 6.38
C LEU A 123 10.58 8.94 4.89
N VAL A 124 10.31 10.15 4.42
CA VAL A 124 9.86 10.43 3.04
C VAL A 124 10.86 9.93 1.99
N ALA A 125 12.15 10.14 2.23
CA ALA A 125 13.18 9.70 1.29
C ALA A 125 13.19 8.17 1.07
N SER A 126 12.73 7.40 2.06
CA SER A 126 12.63 5.95 1.95
C SER A 126 11.53 5.49 1.00
N LEU A 127 10.49 6.33 0.77
CA LEU A 127 9.38 6.00 -0.12
C LEU A 127 9.82 5.80 -1.57
N ALA A 128 10.90 6.45 -2.00
CA ALA A 128 11.47 6.24 -3.32
C ALA A 128 11.90 4.76 -3.58
N ARG A 129 12.10 4.01 -2.49
CA ARG A 129 12.46 2.59 -2.53
C ARG A 129 11.26 1.66 -2.45
N ALA A 130 10.07 2.17 -2.14
CA ALA A 130 8.88 1.36 -2.03
C ALA A 130 8.52 0.77 -3.40
N ARG A 131 8.21 -0.51 -3.40
CA ARG A 131 7.72 -1.26 -4.56
C ARG A 131 6.40 -1.96 -4.25
N ALA A 132 5.98 -1.92 -2.97
CA ALA A 132 4.73 -2.50 -2.53
C ALA A 132 4.25 -1.83 -1.23
N VAL A 133 2.97 -2.06 -0.92
CA VAL A 133 2.39 -1.76 0.39
C VAL A 133 1.98 -3.08 1.04
N GLY A 134 2.55 -3.39 2.18
CA GLY A 134 2.14 -4.52 3.01
C GLY A 134 0.88 -4.18 3.82
N VAL A 135 0.01 -5.17 3.96
CA VAL A 135 -1.22 -5.07 4.78
C VAL A 135 -1.08 -6.00 5.96
N VAL A 136 -0.92 -5.44 7.14
CA VAL A 136 -0.85 -6.21 8.40
C VAL A 136 -2.19 -6.02 9.13
N PRO A 137 -2.90 -7.11 9.45
CA PRO A 137 -4.21 -7.02 10.07
C PRO A 137 -4.14 -6.55 11.54
N PRO A 138 -5.23 -6.01 12.10
CA PRO A 138 -5.22 -5.34 13.40
C PRO A 138 -4.95 -6.26 14.60
N GLU A 139 -5.14 -7.56 14.44
CA GLU A 139 -4.83 -8.58 15.44
C GLU A 139 -3.36 -8.97 15.48
N CYS A 140 -2.57 -8.60 14.47
CA CYS A 140 -1.15 -8.86 14.39
C CYS A 140 -0.36 -7.73 15.04
N GLU A 141 0.23 -7.96 16.21
CA GLU A 141 0.99 -6.96 16.96
C GLU A 141 2.47 -6.91 16.57
N ALA A 142 2.96 -7.95 15.91
CA ALA A 142 4.30 -8.01 15.36
C ALA A 142 4.34 -8.97 14.18
N VAL A 143 5.05 -8.58 13.14
CA VAL A 143 5.38 -9.45 12.02
C VAL A 143 6.70 -10.15 12.33
N THR A 144 6.73 -11.47 12.16
CA THR A 144 7.94 -12.28 12.38
C THR A 144 8.61 -12.63 11.05
N PRO A 145 9.94 -12.86 11.03
CA PRO A 145 10.63 -13.35 9.84
C PRO A 145 9.99 -14.65 9.31
N GLY A 146 9.78 -14.72 8.00
CA GLY A 146 9.10 -15.84 7.33
C GLY A 146 7.57 -15.78 7.32
N GLN A 147 6.95 -14.86 8.06
CA GLN A 147 5.50 -14.71 8.09
C GLN A 147 4.96 -14.28 6.73
N GLU A 148 3.87 -14.90 6.31
CA GLU A 148 3.14 -14.51 5.10
C GLU A 148 2.30 -13.26 5.33
N LEU A 149 2.29 -12.38 4.35
CA LEU A 149 1.57 -11.11 4.33
C LEU A 149 0.85 -10.91 3.00
N ALA A 150 -0.30 -10.26 3.06
CA ALA A 150 -0.89 -9.66 1.86
C ALA A 150 -0.09 -8.40 1.49
N VAL A 151 0.31 -8.33 0.24
CA VAL A 151 1.17 -7.25 -0.27
C VAL A 151 0.59 -6.74 -1.58
N VAL A 152 0.42 -5.43 -1.68
CA VAL A 152 -0.06 -4.74 -2.87
C VAL A 152 1.14 -4.17 -3.62
N PRO A 153 1.51 -4.73 -4.79
CA PRO A 153 2.57 -4.18 -5.61
C PRO A 153 2.22 -2.77 -6.09
N LEU A 154 3.20 -1.87 -6.11
CA LEU A 154 3.06 -0.56 -6.70
C LEU A 154 3.38 -0.67 -8.20
N VAL A 155 2.42 -0.29 -9.02
CA VAL A 155 2.63 -0.18 -10.46
C VAL A 155 3.45 1.10 -10.69
N GLY A 156 4.66 0.96 -11.16
CA GLY A 156 5.52 2.05 -11.61
C GLY A 156 5.44 2.22 -13.11
#